data_de39f1e23f4db6c769df515900ebf890
#
_entry.id   de39f1e23f4db6c769df515900ebf890
#
_cell.length_a   1.000
_cell.length_b   1.000
_cell.length_c   1.000
_cell.angle_alpha   90.00
_cell.angle_beta   90.00
_cell.angle_gamma   90.00
#
_symmetry.space_group_name_H-M   'P 1'
#
loop_
_entity.id
_entity.type
_entity.pdbx_description
1 polymer ?
#
loop_
_entity_poly.entity_id
_entity_poly.type
_entity_poly.pdbx_seq_one_letter_code
_entity_poly.pdbx_strand_id
1 'polypeptide(L)'
;MIMDLTADITKVKELLDKANDILVVTHEHPTFDSIGSTLALYLGLIGLGKKVSIVCPDAMTVELSSFIGVNKFAQDLSRKNFIISLDYEDGSIEKVSYNIEGNKFNLVIEPRTGQAGFSQDKVHYSTGGSAADLIIAVDTIHLGGLKKVYEENKELFTGKTVVNIDRHPNNALYGQMNVIDPQASSTAEVVSQFLSGVGVRLTPDIATNVLNALYGATNAFQSAHVNAQVFELAAACVKAGGKRFWKPSAVEEVPTEPVVETPKPAAKPTEAPPDWLKPKIYKSSNLL
;
A
#
# COMPACT_ATOMS: atom_id res chain seq x y z
N MET A 1 -6.04 -26.11 -3.60
CA MET A 1 -4.60 -26.40 -3.47
C MET A 1 -3.93 -25.05 -3.31
N ILE A 2 -3.34 -24.77 -2.16
CA ILE A 2 -2.63 -23.49 -1.93
C ILE A 2 -1.42 -23.49 -2.86
N MET A 3 -1.26 -22.42 -3.65
CA MET A 3 -0.11 -22.28 -4.52
C MET A 3 1.13 -22.06 -3.64
N ASP A 4 2.16 -22.86 -3.83
CA ASP A 4 3.40 -22.70 -3.07
C ASP A 4 4.28 -21.65 -3.76
N LEU A 5 4.22 -20.43 -3.26
CA LEU A 5 5.01 -19.29 -3.74
C LEU A 5 6.47 -19.30 -3.24
N THR A 6 6.84 -20.26 -2.41
CA THR A 6 8.13 -20.26 -1.69
C THR A 6 9.33 -20.18 -2.63
N ALA A 7 9.30 -20.94 -3.75
CA ALA A 7 10.39 -20.94 -4.71
C ALA A 7 10.56 -19.59 -5.41
N ASP A 8 9.47 -18.94 -5.78
CA ASP A 8 9.49 -17.63 -6.45
C ASP A 8 9.89 -16.52 -5.47
N ILE A 9 9.40 -16.56 -4.25
CA ILE A 9 9.79 -15.62 -3.17
C ILE A 9 11.29 -15.75 -2.89
N THR A 10 11.85 -16.96 -2.86
CA THR A 10 13.28 -17.19 -2.64
C THR A 10 14.13 -16.54 -3.73
N LYS A 11 13.74 -16.70 -5.00
CA LYS A 11 14.44 -16.07 -6.12
C LYS A 11 14.36 -14.53 -6.07
N VAL A 12 13.19 -13.99 -5.72
CA VAL A 12 13.02 -12.53 -5.57
C VAL A 12 13.84 -12.02 -4.40
N LYS A 13 13.98 -12.79 -3.32
CA LYS A 13 14.85 -12.44 -2.19
C LYS A 13 16.30 -12.23 -2.63
N GLU A 14 16.84 -13.11 -3.51
CA GLU A 14 18.19 -12.96 -4.04
C GLU A 14 18.36 -11.67 -4.87
N LEU A 15 17.31 -11.22 -5.58
CA LEU A 15 17.30 -9.94 -6.29
C LEU A 15 17.25 -8.76 -5.31
N LEU A 16 16.43 -8.87 -4.27
CA LEU A 16 16.33 -7.85 -3.21
C LEU A 16 17.66 -7.68 -2.47
N ASP A 17 18.35 -8.78 -2.17
CA ASP A 17 19.63 -8.72 -1.44
C ASP A 17 20.68 -7.89 -2.23
N LYS A 18 20.63 -7.93 -3.55
CA LYS A 18 21.54 -7.20 -4.46
C LYS A 18 21.09 -5.75 -4.75
N ALA A 19 19.80 -5.48 -4.69
CA ALA A 19 19.23 -4.16 -4.99
C ALA A 19 19.36 -3.22 -3.80
N ASN A 20 19.71 -1.96 -4.05
CA ASN A 20 19.70 -0.88 -3.06
C ASN A 20 18.53 0.07 -3.28
N ASP A 21 18.31 0.48 -4.52
CA ASP A 21 17.26 1.41 -4.92
C ASP A 21 16.12 0.64 -5.60
N ILE A 22 14.94 0.61 -4.99
CA ILE A 22 13.78 -0.15 -5.45
C ILE A 22 12.67 0.81 -5.83
N LEU A 23 12.12 0.61 -7.02
CA LEU A 23 10.92 1.28 -7.48
C LEU A 23 9.72 0.34 -7.32
N VAL A 24 8.74 0.74 -6.53
CA VAL A 24 7.46 0.04 -6.43
C VAL A 24 6.40 0.83 -7.17
N VAL A 25 5.68 0.17 -8.07
CA VAL A 25 4.64 0.80 -8.89
C VAL A 25 3.32 0.06 -8.75
N THR A 26 2.21 0.80 -8.87
CA THR A 26 0.87 0.23 -8.94
C THR A 26 0.04 0.92 -10.02
N HIS A 27 -1.08 0.30 -10.42
CA HIS A 27 -1.91 0.71 -11.54
C HIS A 27 -2.66 2.04 -11.31
N GLU A 28 -3.16 2.63 -12.40
CA GLU A 28 -4.14 3.72 -12.36
C GLU A 28 -5.44 3.31 -11.63
N HIS A 29 -6.25 4.29 -11.23
CA HIS A 29 -7.47 4.05 -10.45
C HIS A 29 -7.19 3.23 -9.18
N PRO A 30 -6.38 3.79 -8.26
CA PRO A 30 -5.92 3.07 -7.09
C PRO A 30 -7.09 2.61 -6.20
N THR A 31 -6.99 1.38 -5.73
CA THR A 31 -7.96 0.74 -4.85
C THR A 31 -7.41 0.62 -3.42
N PHE A 32 -8.24 0.25 -2.47
CA PHE A 32 -7.79 -0.10 -1.12
C PHE A 32 -6.76 -1.23 -1.14
N ASP A 33 -6.97 -2.23 -2.02
CA ASP A 33 -6.06 -3.36 -2.16
C ASP A 33 -4.71 -2.93 -2.73
N SER A 34 -4.71 -2.22 -3.87
CA SER A 34 -3.47 -1.79 -4.53
C SER A 34 -2.64 -0.85 -3.65
N ILE A 35 -3.28 0.11 -2.97
CA ILE A 35 -2.57 1.08 -2.13
C ILE A 35 -2.08 0.45 -0.84
N GLY A 36 -2.93 -0.31 -0.14
CA GLY A 36 -2.54 -0.96 1.11
C GLY A 36 -1.44 -1.99 0.90
N SER A 37 -1.50 -2.78 -0.18
CA SER A 37 -0.47 -3.75 -0.57
C SER A 37 0.85 -3.06 -0.91
N THR A 38 0.81 -2.00 -1.74
CA THR A 38 2.01 -1.23 -2.11
C THR A 38 2.66 -0.58 -0.89
N LEU A 39 1.87 0.00 0.02
CA LEU A 39 2.40 0.63 1.22
C LEU A 39 2.90 -0.38 2.27
N ALA A 40 2.27 -1.54 2.38
CA ALA A 40 2.79 -2.62 3.21
C ALA A 40 4.17 -3.09 2.72
N LEU A 41 4.30 -3.29 1.40
CA LEU A 41 5.58 -3.63 0.77
C LEU A 41 6.62 -2.52 0.97
N TYR A 42 6.26 -1.27 0.72
CA TYR A 42 7.12 -0.11 0.93
C TYR A 42 7.70 -0.06 2.35
N LEU A 43 6.83 -0.16 3.37
CA LEU A 43 7.26 -0.13 4.77
C LEU A 43 8.15 -1.33 5.12
N GLY A 44 7.82 -2.51 4.59
CA GLY A 44 8.62 -3.71 4.79
C GLY A 44 10.02 -3.60 4.21
N LEU A 45 10.13 -3.11 2.97
CA LEU A 45 11.42 -2.93 2.29
C LEU A 45 12.28 -1.84 2.94
N ILE A 46 11.67 -0.73 3.39
CA ILE A 46 12.37 0.28 4.20
C ILE A 46 12.89 -0.33 5.50
N GLY A 47 12.11 -1.19 6.14
CA GLY A 47 12.53 -1.93 7.34
C GLY A 47 13.73 -2.85 7.11
N LEU A 48 13.96 -3.30 5.88
CA LEU A 48 15.16 -4.03 5.45
C LEU A 48 16.34 -3.12 5.06
N GLY A 49 16.21 -1.80 5.24
CA GLY A 49 17.25 -0.82 4.92
C GLY A 49 17.35 -0.46 3.44
N LYS A 50 16.36 -0.81 2.61
CA LYS A 50 16.33 -0.46 1.18
C LYS A 50 15.86 0.98 0.97
N LYS A 51 16.36 1.62 -0.08
CA LYS A 51 15.79 2.88 -0.57
C LYS A 51 14.63 2.55 -1.49
N VAL A 52 13.45 3.06 -1.17
CA VAL A 52 12.24 2.70 -1.89
C VAL A 52 11.51 3.96 -2.35
N SER A 53 11.19 4.01 -3.63
CA SER A 53 10.28 5.00 -4.22
C SER A 53 8.98 4.30 -4.61
N ILE A 54 7.83 4.94 -4.37
CA ILE A 54 6.52 4.40 -4.73
C ILE A 54 5.80 5.33 -5.69
N VAL A 55 5.20 4.76 -6.74
CA VAL A 55 4.55 5.52 -7.80
C VAL A 55 3.21 4.90 -8.16
N CYS A 56 2.20 5.78 -8.29
CA CYS A 56 0.89 5.48 -8.86
C CYS A 56 0.57 6.59 -9.88
N PRO A 57 0.09 6.26 -11.11
CA PRO A 57 -0.21 7.28 -12.12
C PRO A 57 -1.22 8.32 -11.69
N ASP A 58 -2.17 7.91 -10.84
CA ASP A 58 -3.26 8.76 -10.38
C ASP A 58 -3.02 9.33 -8.98
N ALA A 59 -3.67 10.47 -8.72
CA ALA A 59 -3.70 11.06 -7.40
C ALA A 59 -4.49 10.19 -6.41
N MET A 60 -4.06 10.18 -5.16
CA MET A 60 -4.77 9.49 -4.10
C MET A 60 -6.09 10.19 -3.78
N THR A 61 -7.16 9.41 -3.70
CA THR A 61 -8.48 9.92 -3.28
C THR A 61 -8.54 10.15 -1.78
N VAL A 62 -9.58 10.88 -1.33
CA VAL A 62 -9.77 11.18 0.10
C VAL A 62 -9.93 9.89 0.91
N GLU A 63 -10.62 8.89 0.37
CA GLU A 63 -10.85 7.61 1.05
C GLU A 63 -9.53 6.86 1.32
N LEU A 64 -8.54 7.02 0.44
CA LEU A 64 -7.22 6.39 0.56
C LEU A 64 -6.27 7.17 1.48
N SER A 65 -6.62 8.40 1.88
CA SER A 65 -5.75 9.30 2.64
C SER A 65 -5.35 8.77 4.03
N SER A 66 -6.08 7.80 4.56
CA SER A 66 -5.83 7.22 5.89
C SER A 66 -4.74 6.15 5.89
N PHE A 67 -4.31 5.66 4.73
CA PHE A 67 -3.24 4.66 4.65
C PHE A 67 -1.89 5.23 5.12
N ILE A 68 -1.17 4.45 5.91
CA ILE A 68 0.12 4.87 6.49
C ILE A 68 1.17 4.94 5.39
N GLY A 69 1.70 6.14 5.16
CA GLY A 69 2.69 6.39 4.11
C GLY A 69 2.11 6.83 2.77
N VAL A 70 0.80 7.05 2.65
CA VAL A 70 0.13 7.44 1.39
C VAL A 70 0.73 8.71 0.76
N ASN A 71 1.20 9.63 1.57
CA ASN A 71 1.86 10.87 1.13
C ASN A 71 3.24 10.66 0.49
N LYS A 72 3.73 9.42 0.43
CA LYS A 72 4.99 9.05 -0.21
C LYS A 72 4.81 8.70 -1.69
N PHE A 73 3.57 8.49 -2.15
CA PHE A 73 3.32 8.25 -3.56
C PHE A 73 3.67 9.45 -4.42
N ALA A 74 4.48 9.22 -5.45
CA ALA A 74 4.63 10.11 -6.59
C ALA A 74 3.66 9.69 -7.71
N GLN A 75 3.32 10.62 -8.59
CA GLN A 75 2.45 10.34 -9.75
C GLN A 75 3.24 10.04 -11.03
N ASP A 76 4.52 10.37 -11.02
CA ASP A 76 5.43 10.16 -12.14
C ASP A 76 6.87 9.94 -11.65
N LEU A 77 7.73 9.53 -12.59
CA LEU A 77 9.16 9.35 -12.35
C LEU A 77 9.97 10.59 -12.76
N SER A 78 9.31 11.67 -13.10
CA SER A 78 9.83 12.80 -13.87
C SER A 78 10.70 13.79 -13.11
N ARG A 79 11.27 13.44 -11.97
CA ARG A 79 12.47 14.13 -11.54
C ARG A 79 13.66 13.60 -12.33
N LYS A 80 13.69 13.92 -13.61
CA LYS A 80 14.91 13.81 -14.42
C LYS A 80 15.88 14.88 -13.92
N ASN A 81 16.50 14.62 -12.79
CA ASN A 81 17.61 15.45 -12.36
C ASN A 81 18.69 15.30 -13.43
N PHE A 82 19.08 16.38 -14.06
CA PHE A 82 20.31 16.42 -14.83
C PHE A 82 21.46 16.55 -13.83
N ILE A 83 22.26 15.51 -13.73
CA ILE A 83 23.39 15.44 -12.80
C ILE A 83 24.66 15.69 -13.58
N ILE A 84 25.43 16.67 -13.14
CA ILE A 84 26.78 16.92 -13.61
C ILE A 84 27.71 16.44 -12.48
N SER A 85 28.42 15.36 -12.71
CA SER A 85 29.40 14.82 -11.78
C SER A 85 30.80 15.22 -12.23
N LEU A 86 31.63 15.64 -11.28
CA LEU A 86 33.01 16.00 -11.51
C LEU A 86 33.91 15.05 -10.71
N ASP A 87 34.93 14.47 -11.34
CA ASP A 87 35.95 13.73 -10.60
C ASP A 87 36.64 14.68 -9.64
N TYR A 88 36.48 14.42 -8.34
CA TYR A 88 36.81 15.37 -7.28
C TYR A 88 37.88 14.80 -6.34
N GLU A 89 38.88 15.60 -6.06
CA GLU A 89 39.84 15.38 -4.98
C GLU A 89 39.45 16.28 -3.78
N ASP A 90 39.46 15.73 -2.59
CA ASP A 90 39.04 16.47 -1.41
C ASP A 90 39.84 17.77 -1.22
N GLY A 91 39.10 18.87 -1.07
CA GLY A 91 39.66 20.21 -0.93
C GLY A 91 40.09 20.88 -2.23
N SER A 92 39.84 20.31 -3.41
CA SER A 92 40.22 20.92 -4.72
C SER A 92 39.30 22.07 -5.17
N ILE A 93 38.09 22.15 -4.60
CA ILE A 93 37.11 23.21 -4.93
C ILE A 93 37.17 24.33 -3.89
N GLU A 94 37.30 25.56 -4.35
CA GLU A 94 37.21 26.77 -3.51
C GLU A 94 35.75 27.23 -3.42
N LYS A 95 35.04 27.31 -4.57
CA LYS A 95 33.70 27.84 -4.63
C LYS A 95 32.93 27.25 -5.80
N VAL A 96 31.63 27.06 -5.59
CA VAL A 96 30.65 26.74 -6.65
C VAL A 96 29.61 27.85 -6.70
N SER A 97 29.41 28.43 -7.90
CA SER A 97 28.41 29.44 -8.15
C SER A 97 27.71 29.18 -9.49
N TYR A 98 26.60 29.87 -9.73
CA TYR A 98 25.95 29.84 -11.03
C TYR A 98 25.53 31.22 -11.45
N ASN A 99 25.43 31.43 -12.77
CA ASN A 99 24.83 32.60 -13.35
C ASN A 99 23.97 32.24 -14.56
N ILE A 100 23.09 33.13 -14.98
CA ILE A 100 22.25 32.97 -16.15
C ILE A 100 22.57 34.13 -17.10
N GLU A 101 23.06 33.81 -18.31
CA GLU A 101 23.34 34.78 -19.37
C GLU A 101 22.52 34.44 -20.61
N GLY A 102 21.52 35.24 -20.90
CA GLY A 102 20.57 34.96 -21.98
C GLY A 102 19.85 33.63 -21.73
N ASN A 103 20.01 32.63 -22.62
CA ASN A 103 19.43 31.30 -22.51
C ASN A 103 20.42 30.26 -21.98
N LYS A 104 21.53 30.68 -21.38
CA LYS A 104 22.56 29.77 -20.85
C LYS A 104 22.56 29.82 -19.32
N PHE A 105 22.45 28.66 -18.72
CA PHE A 105 22.74 28.46 -17.31
C PHE A 105 24.20 28.01 -17.16
N ASN A 106 25.02 28.83 -16.51
CA ASN A 106 26.44 28.56 -16.31
C ASN A 106 26.66 28.11 -14.86
N LEU A 107 27.23 26.93 -14.69
CA LEU A 107 27.74 26.44 -13.38
C LEU A 107 29.24 26.77 -13.36
N VAL A 108 29.67 27.60 -12.45
CA VAL A 108 31.08 28.03 -12.31
C VAL A 108 31.70 27.38 -11.10
N ILE A 109 32.75 26.58 -11.32
CA ILE A 109 33.48 25.88 -10.28
C ILE A 109 34.88 26.47 -10.23
N GLU A 110 35.20 27.12 -9.12
CA GLU A 110 36.50 27.77 -8.91
C GLU A 110 37.40 26.76 -8.17
N PRO A 111 38.57 26.39 -8.76
CA PRO A 111 39.53 25.56 -8.07
C PRO A 111 40.23 26.36 -6.96
N ARG A 112 40.61 25.65 -5.89
CA ARG A 112 41.39 26.25 -4.81
C ARG A 112 42.78 26.70 -5.33
N THR A 113 43.28 27.81 -4.81
CA THR A 113 44.59 28.34 -5.17
C THR A 113 45.68 27.27 -5.05
N GLY A 114 46.43 27.07 -6.14
CA GLY A 114 47.47 26.04 -6.22
C GLY A 114 47.03 24.64 -6.67
N GLN A 115 45.76 24.45 -6.92
CA GLN A 115 45.22 23.23 -7.52
C GLN A 115 45.08 23.35 -9.02
N ALA A 116 45.20 22.24 -9.76
CA ALA A 116 44.95 22.18 -11.19
C ALA A 116 43.48 22.50 -11.51
N GLY A 117 43.25 23.25 -12.61
CA GLY A 117 41.88 23.49 -13.08
C GLY A 117 41.18 22.21 -13.50
N PHE A 118 39.86 22.23 -13.44
CA PHE A 118 39.03 21.11 -13.86
C PHE A 118 39.05 20.97 -15.39
N SER A 119 39.19 19.75 -15.89
CA SER A 119 39.22 19.47 -17.33
C SER A 119 37.91 18.78 -17.77
N GLN A 120 37.56 18.91 -19.04
CA GLN A 120 36.31 18.41 -19.63
C GLN A 120 36.18 16.89 -19.56
N ASP A 121 37.30 16.18 -19.64
CA ASP A 121 37.35 14.71 -19.56
C ASP A 121 36.99 14.13 -18.18
N LYS A 122 37.01 14.99 -17.15
CA LYS A 122 36.61 14.66 -15.77
C LYS A 122 35.16 15.02 -15.45
N VAL A 123 34.39 15.49 -16.44
CA VAL A 123 32.98 15.85 -16.27
C VAL A 123 32.10 14.75 -16.84
N HIS A 124 31.27 14.18 -15.99
CA HIS A 124 30.32 13.14 -16.36
C HIS A 124 28.90 13.69 -16.30
N TYR A 125 28.12 13.40 -17.32
CA TYR A 125 26.72 13.77 -17.40
C TYR A 125 25.87 12.53 -17.18
N SER A 126 24.92 12.62 -16.26
CA SER A 126 23.91 11.58 -16.09
C SER A 126 22.54 12.22 -15.95
N THR A 127 21.54 11.51 -16.42
CA THR A 127 20.15 11.92 -16.19
C THR A 127 19.67 11.12 -14.99
N GLY A 128 19.45 11.79 -13.88
CA GLY A 128 18.84 11.18 -12.71
C GLY A 128 17.35 10.98 -12.97
N GLY A 129 17.03 9.92 -13.73
CA GLY A 129 15.75 9.25 -13.63
C GLY A 129 15.80 8.30 -12.43
N SER A 130 14.73 7.61 -12.09
CA SER A 130 14.75 6.61 -11.03
C SER A 130 15.99 5.70 -11.22
N ALA A 131 16.94 5.78 -10.29
CA ALA A 131 18.13 4.91 -10.29
C ALA A 131 17.78 3.50 -9.80
N ALA A 132 16.54 3.06 -10.01
CA ALA A 132 16.07 1.79 -9.50
C ALA A 132 16.93 0.63 -10.05
N ASP A 133 17.41 -0.19 -9.12
CA ASP A 133 18.08 -1.46 -9.44
C ASP A 133 17.06 -2.55 -9.73
N LEU A 134 15.89 -2.44 -9.11
CA LEU A 134 14.79 -3.40 -9.18
C LEU A 134 13.45 -2.65 -9.23
N ILE A 135 12.55 -3.14 -10.06
CA ILE A 135 11.17 -2.65 -10.14
C ILE A 135 10.24 -3.73 -9.59
N ILE A 136 9.31 -3.34 -8.72
CA ILE A 136 8.26 -4.24 -8.22
C ILE A 136 6.91 -3.62 -8.58
N ALA A 137 6.17 -4.30 -9.44
CA ALA A 137 4.79 -3.93 -9.78
C ALA A 137 3.83 -4.69 -8.86
N VAL A 138 2.92 -3.97 -8.20
CA VAL A 138 1.97 -4.51 -7.25
C VAL A 138 0.55 -4.30 -7.77
N ASP A 139 -0.28 -5.35 -7.70
CA ASP A 139 -1.69 -5.31 -8.08
C ASP A 139 -1.91 -4.80 -9.52
N THR A 140 -0.98 -5.12 -10.42
CA THR A 140 -0.96 -4.59 -11.79
C THR A 140 -1.02 -5.74 -12.78
N ILE A 141 -2.14 -5.88 -13.48
CA ILE A 141 -2.41 -7.01 -14.40
C ILE A 141 -1.47 -7.00 -15.61
N HIS A 142 -1.15 -5.81 -16.13
CA HIS A 142 -0.22 -5.60 -17.24
C HIS A 142 0.43 -4.21 -17.16
N LEU A 143 1.61 -4.02 -17.76
CA LEU A 143 2.36 -2.76 -17.72
C LEU A 143 1.58 -1.55 -18.24
N GLY A 144 0.64 -1.74 -19.16
CA GLY A 144 -0.24 -0.67 -19.67
C GLY A 144 -1.13 -0.04 -18.59
N GLY A 145 -1.39 -0.73 -17.47
CA GLY A 145 -2.09 -0.17 -16.31
C GLY A 145 -1.30 0.92 -15.58
N LEU A 146 -0.01 1.03 -15.83
CA LEU A 146 0.86 2.10 -15.32
C LEU A 146 0.79 3.39 -16.14
N LYS A 147 0.09 3.40 -17.28
CA LYS A 147 -0.11 4.57 -18.17
C LYS A 147 1.17 5.36 -18.42
N LYS A 148 1.12 6.69 -18.17
CA LYS A 148 2.26 7.60 -18.39
C LYS A 148 3.53 7.13 -17.69
N VAL A 149 3.43 6.50 -16.52
CA VAL A 149 4.61 5.98 -15.79
C VAL A 149 5.36 4.96 -16.62
N TYR A 150 4.66 4.06 -17.32
CA TYR A 150 5.28 3.09 -18.22
C TYR A 150 5.59 3.70 -19.59
N GLU A 151 4.64 4.44 -20.19
CA GLU A 151 4.75 4.96 -21.56
C GLU A 151 5.95 5.90 -21.73
N GLU A 152 6.22 6.75 -20.73
CA GLU A 152 7.31 7.72 -20.75
C GLU A 152 8.66 7.13 -20.29
N ASN A 153 8.66 5.93 -19.71
CA ASN A 153 9.85 5.32 -19.12
C ASN A 153 10.09 3.87 -19.60
N LYS A 154 9.67 3.51 -20.82
CA LYS A 154 9.78 2.13 -21.36
C LYS A 154 11.19 1.56 -21.24
N GLU A 155 12.22 2.36 -21.46
CA GLU A 155 13.62 1.94 -21.37
C GLU A 155 13.99 1.48 -19.95
N LEU A 156 13.43 2.10 -18.91
CA LEU A 156 13.63 1.70 -17.53
C LEU A 156 13.06 0.29 -17.29
N PHE A 157 11.83 0.04 -17.75
CA PHE A 157 11.16 -1.26 -17.58
C PHE A 157 11.76 -2.39 -18.42
N THR A 158 12.38 -2.06 -19.56
CA THR A 158 13.09 -3.05 -20.39
C THR A 158 14.53 -3.29 -19.94
N GLY A 159 15.16 -2.28 -19.35
CA GLY A 159 16.55 -2.35 -18.90
C GLY A 159 16.75 -2.86 -17.47
N LYS A 160 15.69 -3.02 -16.69
CA LYS A 160 15.73 -3.46 -15.29
C LYS A 160 14.87 -4.70 -15.05
N THR A 161 15.23 -5.47 -14.04
CA THR A 161 14.39 -6.60 -13.61
C THR A 161 13.08 -6.09 -13.03
N VAL A 162 11.97 -6.62 -13.53
CA VAL A 162 10.62 -6.36 -13.04
C VAL A 162 10.12 -7.59 -12.30
N VAL A 163 9.75 -7.41 -11.04
CA VAL A 163 9.00 -8.38 -10.23
C VAL A 163 7.54 -7.97 -10.26
N ASN A 164 6.65 -8.91 -10.53
CA ASN A 164 5.21 -8.70 -10.55
C ASN A 164 4.58 -9.44 -9.37
N ILE A 165 3.91 -8.73 -8.45
CA ILE A 165 3.21 -9.30 -7.30
C ILE A 165 1.73 -9.01 -7.45
N ASP A 166 0.91 -10.03 -7.65
CA ASP A 166 -0.51 -9.86 -7.94
C ASP A 166 -1.32 -11.10 -7.55
N ARG A 167 -2.64 -10.99 -7.61
CA ARG A 167 -3.58 -12.10 -7.40
C ARG A 167 -4.49 -12.36 -8.60
N HIS A 168 -4.51 -11.49 -9.57
CA HIS A 168 -5.48 -11.58 -10.66
C HIS A 168 -5.20 -12.77 -11.59
N PRO A 169 -6.20 -13.64 -11.86
CA PRO A 169 -5.99 -14.83 -12.70
C PRO A 169 -5.72 -14.51 -14.18
N ASN A 170 -6.07 -13.29 -14.61
CA ASN A 170 -5.81 -12.78 -15.97
C ASN A 170 -4.55 -11.91 -16.05
N ASN A 171 -3.65 -12.01 -15.06
CA ASN A 171 -2.37 -11.32 -15.09
C ASN A 171 -1.53 -11.74 -16.29
N ALA A 172 -0.93 -10.79 -16.99
CA ALA A 172 -0.16 -11.02 -18.22
C ALA A 172 1.24 -11.66 -17.97
N LEU A 173 1.61 -11.90 -16.72
CA LEU A 173 2.90 -12.50 -16.31
C LEU A 173 4.12 -11.81 -16.94
N TYR A 174 4.08 -10.48 -17.02
CA TYR A 174 5.06 -9.65 -17.74
C TYR A 174 6.38 -9.45 -16.97
N GLY A 175 6.42 -9.79 -15.69
CA GLY A 175 7.65 -9.71 -14.89
C GLY A 175 8.65 -10.80 -15.25
N GLN A 176 9.95 -10.52 -15.15
CA GLN A 176 10.96 -11.56 -15.16
C GLN A 176 10.78 -12.53 -13.98
N MET A 177 10.18 -12.02 -12.88
CA MET A 177 9.71 -12.82 -11.77
C MET A 177 8.24 -12.47 -11.49
N ASN A 178 7.41 -13.50 -11.31
CA ASN A 178 5.97 -13.32 -11.08
C ASN A 178 5.56 -14.09 -9.82
N VAL A 179 5.15 -13.36 -8.81
CA VAL A 179 4.64 -13.89 -7.53
C VAL A 179 3.12 -13.70 -7.55
N ILE A 180 2.44 -14.65 -8.14
CA ILE A 180 1.00 -14.55 -8.44
C ILE A 180 0.25 -15.65 -7.72
N ASP A 181 -0.79 -15.31 -6.94
CA ASP A 181 -1.71 -16.29 -6.35
C ASP A 181 -3.16 -15.98 -6.73
N PRO A 182 -3.71 -16.63 -7.76
CA PRO A 182 -5.10 -16.43 -8.17
C PRO A 182 -6.15 -16.92 -7.15
N GLN A 183 -5.73 -17.63 -6.10
CA GLN A 183 -6.62 -18.08 -5.01
C GLN A 183 -6.70 -17.08 -3.86
N ALA A 184 -5.78 -16.11 -3.81
CA ALA A 184 -5.80 -15.07 -2.80
C ALA A 184 -7.02 -14.15 -2.96
N SER A 185 -7.63 -13.76 -1.86
CA SER A 185 -8.78 -12.83 -1.84
C SER A 185 -8.33 -11.38 -2.07
N SER A 186 -7.06 -11.09 -1.88
CA SER A 186 -6.47 -9.75 -1.94
C SER A 186 -4.99 -9.84 -2.32
N THR A 187 -4.49 -8.87 -3.05
CA THR A 187 -3.05 -8.74 -3.32
C THR A 187 -2.26 -8.52 -2.01
N ALA A 188 -2.90 -7.96 -0.98
CA ALA A 188 -2.29 -7.84 0.34
C ALA A 188 -1.98 -9.20 1.00
N GLU A 189 -2.71 -10.28 0.68
CA GLU A 189 -2.33 -11.64 1.11
C GLU A 189 -1.01 -12.06 0.48
N VAL A 190 -0.87 -11.89 -0.84
CA VAL A 190 0.34 -12.24 -1.59
C VAL A 190 1.53 -11.43 -1.10
N VAL A 191 1.35 -10.11 -0.91
CA VAL A 191 2.38 -9.22 -0.36
C VAL A 191 2.76 -9.62 1.07
N SER A 192 1.80 -10.03 1.91
CA SER A 192 2.09 -10.46 3.28
C SER A 192 2.89 -11.76 3.33
N GLN A 193 2.57 -12.71 2.46
CA GLN A 193 3.35 -13.95 2.29
C GLN A 193 4.77 -13.63 1.80
N PHE A 194 4.88 -12.74 0.81
CA PHE A 194 6.15 -12.27 0.29
C PHE A 194 7.02 -11.63 1.39
N LEU A 195 6.47 -10.67 2.14
CA LEU A 195 7.18 -9.99 3.22
C LEU A 195 7.65 -10.96 4.31
N SER A 196 6.79 -11.91 4.69
CA SER A 196 7.17 -12.97 5.63
C SER A 196 8.31 -13.83 5.10
N GLY A 197 8.24 -14.23 3.82
CA GLY A 197 9.26 -15.06 3.16
C GLY A 197 10.62 -14.39 3.03
N VAL A 198 10.66 -13.05 2.90
CA VAL A 198 11.91 -12.28 2.90
C VAL A 198 12.37 -11.86 4.30
N GLY A 199 11.67 -12.25 5.36
CA GLY A 199 12.05 -12.06 6.75
C GLY A 199 11.57 -10.74 7.38
N VAL A 200 10.60 -10.07 6.77
CA VAL A 200 9.99 -8.85 7.33
C VAL A 200 8.98 -9.22 8.41
N ARG A 201 9.09 -8.57 9.56
CA ARG A 201 8.11 -8.71 10.64
C ARG A 201 6.90 -7.83 10.38
N LEU A 202 5.73 -8.32 10.74
CA LEU A 202 4.48 -7.59 10.69
C LEU A 202 4.47 -6.50 11.79
N THR A 203 4.83 -5.27 11.44
CA THR A 203 4.77 -4.11 12.35
C THR A 203 3.34 -3.56 12.43
N PRO A 204 2.98 -2.75 13.44
CA PRO A 204 1.64 -2.13 13.53
C PRO A 204 1.24 -1.34 12.27
N ASP A 205 2.19 -0.65 11.64
CA ASP A 205 1.95 0.15 10.44
C ASP A 205 1.71 -0.73 9.21
N ILE A 206 2.55 -1.76 9.00
CA ILE A 206 2.34 -2.75 7.94
C ILE A 206 0.99 -3.45 8.15
N ALA A 207 0.72 -3.90 9.38
CA ALA A 207 -0.52 -4.58 9.74
C ALA A 207 -1.77 -3.69 9.51
N THR A 208 -1.66 -2.38 9.78
CA THR A 208 -2.73 -1.43 9.51
C THR A 208 -3.03 -1.34 8.01
N ASN A 209 -1.99 -1.22 7.17
CA ASN A 209 -2.16 -1.14 5.72
C ASN A 209 -2.73 -2.45 5.15
N VAL A 210 -2.17 -3.60 5.54
CA VAL A 210 -2.66 -4.93 5.13
C VAL A 210 -4.12 -5.12 5.55
N LEU A 211 -4.47 -4.86 6.80
CA LEU A 211 -5.83 -5.07 7.32
C LEU A 211 -6.88 -4.26 6.53
N ASN A 212 -6.56 -3.01 6.18
CA ASN A 212 -7.47 -2.16 5.43
C ASN A 212 -7.51 -2.49 3.94
N ALA A 213 -6.42 -3.00 3.35
CA ALA A 213 -6.41 -3.60 2.02
C ALA A 213 -7.32 -4.82 1.94
N LEU A 214 -7.18 -5.77 2.87
CA LEU A 214 -8.06 -6.95 2.98
C LEU A 214 -9.52 -6.53 3.10
N TYR A 215 -9.81 -5.57 3.98
CA TYR A 215 -11.16 -5.09 4.22
C TYR A 215 -11.79 -4.50 2.95
N GLY A 216 -11.05 -3.68 2.20
CA GLY A 216 -11.51 -3.09 0.95
C GLY A 216 -11.67 -4.12 -0.17
N ALA A 217 -10.66 -4.99 -0.37
CA ALA A 217 -10.67 -6.01 -1.43
C ALA A 217 -11.80 -7.03 -1.27
N THR A 218 -12.21 -7.32 -0.05
CA THR A 218 -13.18 -8.37 0.29
C THR A 218 -14.58 -7.82 0.60
N ASN A 219 -14.83 -6.54 0.37
CA ASN A 219 -16.06 -5.88 0.79
C ASN A 219 -16.40 -6.23 2.25
N ALA A 220 -15.49 -5.87 3.16
CA ALA A 220 -15.61 -6.14 4.59
C ALA A 220 -15.78 -7.65 4.93
N PHE A 221 -15.04 -8.52 4.24
CA PHE A 221 -15.08 -9.98 4.34
C PHE A 221 -16.40 -10.63 3.90
N GLN A 222 -17.17 -9.95 3.04
CA GLN A 222 -18.45 -10.44 2.53
C GLN A 222 -18.35 -11.04 1.12
N SER A 223 -17.20 -10.90 0.43
CA SER A 223 -17.07 -11.40 -0.93
C SER A 223 -16.99 -12.93 -0.96
N ALA A 224 -17.45 -13.54 -2.06
CA ALA A 224 -17.47 -14.99 -2.24
C ALA A 224 -16.06 -15.64 -2.29
N HIS A 225 -15.02 -14.82 -2.49
CA HIS A 225 -13.62 -15.28 -2.57
C HIS A 225 -12.91 -15.29 -1.21
N VAL A 226 -13.60 -14.92 -0.14
CA VAL A 226 -13.03 -14.93 1.21
C VAL A 226 -12.78 -16.36 1.66
N ASN A 227 -11.56 -16.64 2.09
CA ASN A 227 -11.11 -17.95 2.56
C ASN A 227 -10.62 -17.89 4.02
N ALA A 228 -10.21 -19.01 4.61
CA ALA A 228 -9.72 -19.05 5.98
C ALA A 228 -8.45 -18.22 6.18
N GLN A 229 -7.54 -18.20 5.18
CA GLN A 229 -6.27 -17.50 5.23
C GLN A 229 -6.45 -16.00 5.41
N VAL A 230 -7.46 -15.41 4.75
CA VAL A 230 -7.81 -13.99 4.93
C VAL A 230 -8.15 -13.66 6.38
N PHE A 231 -8.95 -14.51 7.04
CA PHE A 231 -9.30 -14.30 8.45
C PHE A 231 -8.10 -14.49 9.39
N GLU A 232 -7.25 -15.49 9.11
CA GLU A 232 -6.02 -15.71 9.87
C GLU A 232 -5.06 -14.51 9.73
N LEU A 233 -4.88 -13.98 8.52
CA LEU A 233 -4.06 -12.80 8.28
C LEU A 233 -4.66 -11.56 8.95
N ALA A 234 -5.98 -11.37 8.85
CA ALA A 234 -6.65 -10.25 9.52
C ALA A 234 -6.48 -10.34 11.05
N ALA A 235 -6.61 -11.54 11.63
CA ALA A 235 -6.36 -11.76 13.05
C ALA A 235 -4.90 -11.49 13.42
N ALA A 236 -3.94 -11.91 12.58
CA ALA A 236 -2.53 -11.61 12.77
C ALA A 236 -2.26 -10.09 12.73
N CYS A 237 -2.86 -9.37 11.79
CA CYS A 237 -2.77 -7.91 11.71
C CYS A 237 -3.28 -7.23 12.99
N VAL A 238 -4.45 -7.64 13.50
CA VAL A 238 -4.99 -7.09 14.75
C VAL A 238 -4.08 -7.40 15.93
N LYS A 239 -3.54 -8.62 16.05
CA LYS A 239 -2.58 -9.02 17.09
C LYS A 239 -1.27 -8.20 17.02
N ALA A 240 -0.85 -7.83 15.81
CA ALA A 240 0.32 -6.97 15.58
C ALA A 240 0.05 -5.48 15.88
N GLY A 241 -1.16 -5.10 16.26
CA GLY A 241 -1.55 -3.72 16.57
C GLY A 241 -2.09 -2.95 15.36
N GLY A 242 -2.45 -3.64 14.28
CA GLY A 242 -3.09 -3.06 13.10
C GLY A 242 -4.45 -2.45 13.45
N LYS A 243 -4.75 -1.29 12.85
CA LYS A 243 -5.97 -0.51 13.10
C LYS A 243 -6.83 -0.46 11.84
N ARG A 244 -8.13 -0.57 12.01
CA ARG A 244 -9.08 -0.35 10.92
C ARG A 244 -9.39 1.15 10.78
N PHE A 245 -9.52 1.63 9.54
CA PHE A 245 -9.92 3.01 9.24
C PHE A 245 -11.43 3.20 9.35
N TRP A 246 -12.18 2.11 9.42
CA TRP A 246 -13.62 2.18 9.48
C TRP A 246 -14.07 3.06 10.65
N LYS A 247 -14.63 4.22 10.34
CA LYS A 247 -15.51 4.92 11.25
C LYS A 247 -16.83 4.19 11.11
N PRO A 248 -17.45 3.67 12.20
CA PRO A 248 -18.83 3.30 12.13
C PRO A 248 -19.55 4.50 11.52
N SER A 249 -20.30 4.33 10.43
CA SER A 249 -21.40 5.26 10.14
C SER A 249 -22.06 5.45 11.46
N ALA A 250 -22.16 6.71 11.95
CA ALA A 250 -22.75 6.95 13.24
C ALA A 250 -23.93 5.98 13.33
N VAL A 251 -23.85 5.00 14.20
CA VAL A 251 -25.03 4.28 14.59
C VAL A 251 -25.89 5.44 14.98
N GLU A 252 -26.98 5.72 14.22
CA GLU A 252 -28.02 6.57 14.76
C GLU A 252 -28.16 6.04 16.17
N GLU A 253 -27.73 6.85 17.13
CA GLU A 253 -27.99 6.53 18.52
C GLU A 253 -29.48 6.31 18.50
N VAL A 254 -29.91 5.05 18.53
CA VAL A 254 -31.29 4.73 18.80
C VAL A 254 -31.54 5.55 20.05
N PRO A 255 -32.40 6.58 19.98
CA PRO A 255 -32.60 7.44 21.14
C PRO A 255 -32.84 6.46 22.27
N THR A 256 -31.93 6.39 23.22
CA THR A 256 -32.19 5.65 24.45
C THR A 256 -33.38 6.38 25.00
N GLU A 257 -34.56 5.80 24.79
CA GLU A 257 -35.74 6.29 25.50
C GLU A 257 -35.28 6.51 26.93
N PRO A 258 -35.56 7.67 27.51
CA PRO A 258 -35.14 7.95 28.87
C PRO A 258 -35.60 6.73 29.68
N VAL A 259 -34.64 6.10 30.37
CA VAL A 259 -34.94 5.00 31.26
C VAL A 259 -36.02 5.51 32.17
N VAL A 260 -37.28 5.19 31.84
CA VAL A 260 -38.40 5.44 32.72
C VAL A 260 -38.01 4.62 33.94
N GLU A 261 -37.65 5.32 35.02
CA GLU A 261 -37.43 4.68 36.32
C GLU A 261 -38.63 3.77 36.52
N THR A 262 -38.39 2.47 36.48
CA THR A 262 -39.45 1.51 36.76
C THR A 262 -40.00 1.85 38.14
N PRO A 263 -41.30 2.20 38.26
CA PRO A 263 -41.83 2.54 39.55
C PRO A 263 -41.54 1.35 40.47
N LYS A 264 -41.02 1.66 41.66
CA LYS A 264 -40.75 0.73 42.74
C LYS A 264 -41.89 -0.28 42.82
N PRO A 265 -41.67 -1.60 42.83
CA PRO A 265 -42.72 -2.59 42.77
C PRO A 265 -43.79 -2.26 43.82
N ALA A 266 -45.00 -1.99 43.38
CA ALA A 266 -46.14 -1.87 44.30
C ALA A 266 -46.25 -3.20 45.07
N ALA A 267 -46.49 -3.08 46.35
CA ALA A 267 -46.67 -4.26 47.22
C ALA A 267 -47.68 -5.22 46.56
N LYS A 268 -47.30 -6.52 46.50
CA LYS A 268 -48.13 -7.56 45.88
C LYS A 268 -49.56 -7.47 46.46
N PRO A 269 -50.58 -7.46 45.60
CA PRO A 269 -51.95 -7.63 46.09
C PRO A 269 -52.02 -8.97 46.81
N THR A 270 -52.56 -8.97 48.02
CA THR A 270 -52.63 -10.15 48.90
C THR A 270 -53.68 -11.16 48.47
N GLU A 271 -54.54 -10.82 47.51
CA GLU A 271 -55.51 -11.77 46.97
C GLU A 271 -55.78 -11.52 45.48
N ALA A 272 -55.83 -12.58 44.67
CA ALA A 272 -56.18 -12.52 43.25
C ALA A 272 -57.70 -12.18 43.12
N PRO A 273 -58.11 -11.43 42.11
CA PRO A 273 -59.53 -11.15 41.87
C PRO A 273 -60.33 -12.45 41.71
N PRO A 274 -61.50 -12.57 42.27
CA PRO A 274 -62.24 -13.84 42.34
C PRO A 274 -62.71 -14.41 40.99
N ASP A 275 -62.54 -13.68 39.90
CA ASP A 275 -62.97 -14.07 38.56
C ASP A 275 -61.84 -14.41 37.60
N TRP A 276 -60.57 -14.34 38.02
CA TRP A 276 -59.41 -14.57 37.15
C TRP A 276 -59.27 -16.01 36.66
N LEU A 277 -59.81 -16.97 37.41
CA LEU A 277 -59.84 -18.41 37.08
C LEU A 277 -61.05 -18.82 36.24
N LYS A 278 -61.95 -17.88 35.91
CA LYS A 278 -63.10 -18.19 35.05
C LYS A 278 -62.73 -18.12 33.57
N PRO A 279 -63.01 -19.15 32.75
CA PRO A 279 -62.73 -19.13 31.34
C PRO A 279 -63.48 -18.00 30.65
N LYS A 280 -62.76 -17.06 30.02
CA LYS A 280 -63.33 -16.00 29.20
C LYS A 280 -63.42 -16.50 27.74
N ILE A 281 -64.64 -16.71 27.24
CA ILE A 281 -64.88 -17.06 25.83
C ILE A 281 -64.97 -15.78 25.04
N TYR A 282 -63.93 -15.51 24.24
CA TYR A 282 -64.00 -14.42 23.25
C TYR A 282 -64.69 -14.93 21.99
N LYS A 283 -65.90 -14.46 21.70
CA LYS A 283 -66.55 -14.69 20.39
C LYS A 283 -65.94 -13.65 19.41
N SER A 284 -65.20 -14.15 18.43
CA SER A 284 -64.80 -13.37 17.26
C SER A 284 -66.05 -13.11 16.42
N SER A 285 -66.52 -11.89 16.38
CA SER A 285 -67.46 -11.39 15.35
C SER A 285 -66.61 -10.60 14.37
N ASN A 286 -66.32 -11.23 13.27
CA ASN A 286 -66.26 -10.65 11.90
C ASN A 286 -65.24 -11.42 11.05
N LEU A 287 -65.80 -12.39 10.33
CA LEU A 287 -65.34 -12.76 9.01
C LEU A 287 -66.34 -12.09 8.06
N LEU A 288 -65.92 -11.12 7.32
CA LEU A 288 -66.32 -10.76 5.97
C LEU A 288 -65.17 -10.11 5.28
#